data_4246fd975eb293a50d4156dd5fd0cc7b
#
_entry.id   4246fd975eb293a50d4156dd5fd0cc7b
#
_cell.length_a   1.000
_cell.length_b   1.000
_cell.length_c   1.000
_cell.angle_alpha   90.00
_cell.angle_beta   90.00
_cell.angle_gamma   90.00
#
_symmetry.space_group_name_H-M   'P 1'
#
loop_
_entity.id
_entity.type
_entity.pdbx_description
1 polymer ?
#
loop_
_entity_poly.entity_id
_entity_poly.type
_entity_poly.pdbx_seq_one_letter_code
_entity_poly.pdbx_strand_id
1 'polypeptide(L)'
;MASPTQKNFDATSRLQMKEQTIDEMYGIPENFLEIEVRNPQTHGFGRKMFTDYEIVCRTNIPAFKLKVSSVRRRYSDFEWFRDVLERESSRVNIPSLPGKVFTNRFTDEVIESRREGLERFLQMCVSLLLINVA
;
A
#
# COMPACT_ATOMS: atom_id res chain seq x y z
N MET A 1 45.60 3.26 -28.68
CA MET A 1 45.31 1.83 -28.47
C MET A 1 44.49 1.66 -27.22
N ALA A 2 43.25 1.17 -27.37
CA ALA A 2 42.45 0.83 -26.20
C ALA A 2 43.09 -0.37 -25.50
N SER A 3 43.31 -0.25 -24.19
CA SER A 3 43.86 -1.34 -23.39
C SER A 3 42.89 -2.51 -23.34
N PRO A 4 43.36 -3.76 -23.16
CA PRO A 4 42.48 -4.91 -23.01
C PRO A 4 41.48 -4.77 -21.87
N THR A 5 41.84 -3.97 -20.87
CA THR A 5 41.00 -3.68 -19.70
C THR A 5 39.73 -2.89 -20.07
N GLN A 6 39.80 -1.97 -21.05
CA GLN A 6 38.64 -1.23 -21.51
C GLN A 6 37.63 -2.11 -22.25
N LYS A 7 38.10 -3.07 -23.04
CA LYS A 7 37.23 -4.02 -23.71
C LYS A 7 36.47 -4.91 -22.75
N ASN A 8 37.13 -5.35 -21.68
CA ASN A 8 36.50 -6.16 -20.64
C ASN A 8 35.47 -5.36 -19.87
N PHE A 9 35.74 -4.09 -19.60
CA PHE A 9 34.82 -3.20 -18.91
C PHE A 9 33.54 -2.98 -19.74
N ASP A 10 33.65 -2.73 -21.02
CA ASP A 10 32.51 -2.54 -21.91
C ASP A 10 31.66 -3.81 -22.02
N ALA A 11 32.28 -4.98 -22.08
CA ALA A 11 31.57 -6.25 -22.12
C ALA A 11 30.81 -6.51 -20.85
N THR A 12 31.39 -6.19 -19.67
CA THR A 12 30.74 -6.33 -18.37
C THR A 12 29.58 -5.37 -18.23
N SER A 13 29.74 -4.12 -18.66
CA SER A 13 28.66 -3.12 -18.67
C SER A 13 27.48 -3.55 -19.52
N ARG A 14 27.76 -4.09 -20.71
CA ARG A 14 26.72 -4.61 -21.62
C ARG A 14 25.97 -5.80 -21.03
N LEU A 15 26.69 -6.70 -20.34
CA LEU A 15 26.07 -7.84 -19.67
C LEU A 15 25.19 -7.40 -18.52
N GLN A 16 25.65 -6.43 -17.73
CA GLN A 16 24.84 -5.87 -16.63
C GLN A 16 23.59 -5.17 -17.15
N MET A 17 23.70 -4.38 -18.22
CA MET A 17 22.53 -3.73 -18.83
C MET A 17 21.56 -4.75 -19.39
N LYS A 18 22.05 -5.85 -19.96
CA LYS A 18 21.21 -6.92 -20.48
C LYS A 18 20.51 -7.67 -19.35
N GLU A 19 21.18 -7.90 -18.22
CA GLU A 19 20.59 -8.50 -17.04
C GLU A 19 19.49 -7.63 -16.47
N GLN A 20 19.71 -6.33 -16.33
CA GLN A 20 18.69 -5.39 -15.87
C GLN A 20 17.46 -5.38 -16.77
N THR A 21 17.65 -5.42 -18.08
CA THR A 21 16.54 -5.46 -19.03
C THR A 21 15.78 -6.78 -18.93
N ILE A 22 16.48 -7.88 -18.71
CA ILE A 22 15.87 -9.19 -18.51
C ILE A 22 15.09 -9.21 -17.19
N ASP A 23 15.66 -8.69 -16.12
CA ASP A 23 14.99 -8.58 -14.83
C ASP A 23 13.76 -7.68 -14.91
N GLU A 24 13.85 -6.58 -15.64
CA GLU A 24 12.69 -5.73 -15.92
C GLU A 24 11.62 -6.47 -16.72
N MET A 25 12.01 -7.24 -17.73
CA MET A 25 11.08 -8.03 -18.54
C MET A 25 10.45 -9.18 -17.75
N TYR A 26 11.17 -9.80 -16.85
CA TYR A 26 10.68 -10.90 -16.01
C TYR A 26 10.12 -10.41 -14.67
N GLY A 27 10.51 -9.22 -14.23
CA GLY A 27 9.97 -8.59 -13.02
C GLY A 27 8.61 -7.94 -13.24
N ILE A 28 8.33 -7.45 -14.46
CA ILE A 28 7.05 -6.82 -14.82
C ILE A 28 5.84 -7.74 -14.58
N PRO A 29 5.91 -9.07 -14.82
CA PRO A 29 4.78 -9.93 -14.54
C PRO A 29 4.58 -10.26 -13.07
N GLU A 30 5.49 -9.89 -12.19
CA GLU A 30 5.27 -10.10 -10.77
C GLU A 30 4.03 -9.34 -10.31
N ASN A 31 3.16 -10.06 -9.64
CA ASN A 31 1.94 -9.48 -9.12
C ASN A 31 2.27 -8.45 -8.05
N PHE A 32 1.79 -7.25 -8.22
CA PHE A 32 1.90 -6.22 -7.19
C PHE A 32 0.52 -5.68 -6.84
N LEU A 33 0.42 -5.17 -5.65
CA LEU A 33 -0.72 -4.42 -5.19
C LEU A 33 -0.23 -3.34 -4.25
N GLU A 34 -0.40 -2.09 -4.66
CA GLU A 34 0.01 -0.92 -3.89
C GLU A 34 -1.21 -0.21 -3.35
N ILE A 35 -1.16 0.18 -2.08
CA ILE A 35 -2.22 0.93 -1.44
C ILE A 35 -1.65 2.21 -0.85
N GLU A 36 -2.37 3.30 -1.11
CA GLU A 36 -2.07 4.62 -0.58
C GLU A 36 -3.31 5.17 0.09
N VAL A 37 -3.14 5.80 1.24
CA VAL A 37 -4.21 6.52 1.94
C VAL A 37 -3.85 8.00 1.89
N ARG A 38 -4.76 8.82 1.32
CA ARG A 38 -4.48 10.24 1.05
C ARG A 38 -5.74 11.08 1.15
N ASN A 39 -5.59 12.37 0.94
CA ASN A 39 -6.68 13.34 0.82
C ASN A 39 -7.73 13.24 1.92
N PRO A 40 -7.33 13.38 3.20
CA PRO A 40 -8.32 13.42 4.27
C PRO A 40 -9.25 14.62 4.10
N GLN A 41 -10.55 14.41 4.31
CA GLN A 41 -11.55 15.46 4.27
C GLN A 41 -12.47 15.32 5.47
N THR A 42 -12.71 16.44 6.13
CA THR A 42 -13.61 16.49 7.29
C THR A 42 -14.94 17.07 6.85
N HIS A 43 -16.01 16.38 7.22
CA HIS A 43 -17.39 16.71 6.83
C HIS A 43 -18.29 16.88 8.05
N GLY A 44 -19.37 17.63 7.87
CA GLY A 44 -20.44 17.74 8.86
C GLY A 44 -20.18 18.80 9.94
N PHE A 45 -21.08 18.85 10.88
CA PHE A 45 -21.07 19.83 11.98
C PHE A 45 -21.34 19.13 13.32
N GLY A 46 -20.70 19.60 14.38
CA GLY A 46 -20.94 19.14 15.72
C GLY A 46 -20.71 17.65 15.88
N ARG A 47 -21.71 16.95 16.42
CA ARG A 47 -21.60 15.50 16.66
C ARG A 47 -21.61 14.65 15.42
N LYS A 48 -22.05 15.18 14.28
CA LYS A 48 -22.08 14.49 12.99
C LYS A 48 -20.80 14.67 12.20
N MET A 49 -19.82 15.37 12.76
CA MET A 49 -18.55 15.63 12.12
C MET A 49 -17.71 14.36 12.01
N PHE A 50 -17.13 14.12 10.85
CA PHE A 50 -16.28 12.97 10.61
C PHE A 50 -15.24 13.29 9.54
N THR A 51 -14.14 12.53 9.56
CA THR A 51 -13.10 12.62 8.54
C THR A 51 -13.06 11.32 7.76
N ASP A 52 -13.04 11.42 6.44
CA ASP A 52 -12.80 10.28 5.57
C ASP A 52 -11.47 10.45 4.83
N TYR A 53 -11.00 9.33 4.29
CA TYR A 53 -9.72 9.23 3.61
C TYR A 53 -9.94 8.56 2.26
N GLU A 54 -9.19 9.00 1.26
CA GLU A 54 -9.17 8.35 -0.04
C GLU A 54 -8.18 7.20 -0.01
N ILE A 55 -8.64 6.01 -0.31
CA ILE A 55 -7.81 4.82 -0.45
C ILE A 55 -7.63 4.55 -1.93
N VAL A 56 -6.38 4.61 -2.40
CA VAL A 56 -6.04 4.33 -3.80
C VAL A 56 -5.36 2.99 -3.87
N CYS A 57 -5.86 2.12 -4.72
CA CYS A 57 -5.28 0.80 -4.96
C CYS A 57 -4.79 0.74 -6.40
N ARG A 58 -3.53 0.33 -6.57
CA ARG A 58 -2.92 0.09 -7.88
C ARG A 58 -2.45 -1.36 -7.92
N THR A 59 -2.82 -2.07 -8.97
CA THR A 59 -2.48 -3.49 -9.08
C THR A 59 -2.38 -3.92 -10.54
N ASN A 60 -1.52 -4.91 -10.81
CA ASN A 60 -1.48 -5.61 -12.08
C ASN A 60 -2.10 -7.02 -12.00
N ILE A 61 -2.66 -7.38 -10.85
CA ILE A 61 -3.24 -8.71 -10.64
C ILE A 61 -4.48 -8.87 -11.52
N PRO A 62 -4.53 -9.92 -12.38
CA PRO A 62 -5.64 -10.07 -13.34
C PRO A 62 -7.02 -10.27 -12.71
N ALA A 63 -7.08 -10.73 -11.46
CA ALA A 63 -8.34 -10.92 -10.74
C ALA A 63 -9.09 -9.60 -10.49
N PHE A 64 -8.39 -8.48 -10.49
CA PHE A 64 -8.99 -7.16 -10.29
C PHE A 64 -9.35 -6.55 -11.64
N LYS A 65 -10.60 -6.11 -11.78
CA LYS A 65 -11.10 -5.50 -13.02
C LYS A 65 -10.42 -4.19 -13.35
N LEU A 66 -10.04 -3.43 -12.33
CA LEU A 66 -9.42 -2.11 -12.50
C LEU A 66 -7.98 -2.15 -12.04
N LYS A 67 -7.08 -1.60 -12.84
CA LYS A 67 -5.68 -1.46 -12.47
C LYS A 67 -5.45 -0.38 -11.44
N VAL A 68 -6.30 0.64 -11.43
CA VAL A 68 -6.29 1.72 -10.45
C VAL A 68 -7.73 1.95 -10.00
N SER A 69 -7.94 1.96 -8.71
CA SER A 69 -9.24 2.22 -8.12
C SER A 69 -9.09 3.10 -6.88
N SER A 70 -10.13 3.83 -6.53
CA SER A 70 -10.13 4.63 -5.31
C SER A 70 -11.52 4.60 -4.67
N VAL A 71 -11.51 4.64 -3.35
CA VAL A 71 -12.73 4.75 -2.54
C VAL A 71 -12.44 5.65 -1.35
N ARG A 72 -13.48 6.24 -0.78
CA ARG A 72 -13.35 7.01 0.45
C ARG A 72 -13.95 6.23 1.60
N ARG A 73 -13.22 6.18 2.72
CA ARG A 73 -13.63 5.43 3.91
C ARG A 73 -13.26 6.19 5.18
N ARG A 74 -14.08 6.00 6.21
CA ARG A 74 -13.87 6.56 7.54
C ARG A 74 -13.08 5.61 8.41
N TYR A 75 -12.56 6.11 9.52
CA TYR A 75 -11.87 5.28 10.50
C TYR A 75 -12.75 4.11 10.97
N SER A 76 -14.03 4.33 11.20
CA SER A 76 -14.95 3.26 11.61
C SER A 76 -15.07 2.13 10.59
N ASP A 77 -14.90 2.45 9.30
CA ASP A 77 -14.89 1.43 8.25
C ASP A 77 -13.66 0.54 8.35
N PHE A 78 -12.51 1.10 8.74
CA PHE A 78 -11.30 0.32 8.99
C PHE A 78 -11.45 -0.58 10.20
N GLU A 79 -12.11 -0.10 11.25
CA GLU A 79 -12.40 -0.92 12.44
C GLU A 79 -13.26 -2.13 12.05
N TRP A 80 -14.30 -1.90 11.27
CA TRP A 80 -15.16 -2.97 10.77
C TRP A 80 -14.38 -3.97 9.91
N PHE A 81 -13.55 -3.47 9.01
CA PHE A 81 -12.72 -4.30 8.14
C PHE A 81 -11.75 -5.16 8.94
N ARG A 82 -11.11 -4.58 9.95
CA ARG A 82 -10.22 -5.30 10.84
C ARG A 82 -10.95 -6.42 11.58
N ASP A 83 -12.14 -6.15 12.07
CA ASP A 83 -12.97 -7.15 12.75
C ASP A 83 -13.32 -8.31 11.82
N VAL A 84 -13.65 -8.02 10.57
CA VAL A 84 -13.92 -9.05 9.55
C VAL A 84 -12.69 -9.90 9.32
N LEU A 85 -11.52 -9.27 9.18
CA LEU A 85 -10.26 -9.99 8.97
C LEU A 85 -9.93 -10.91 10.15
N GLU A 86 -10.12 -10.45 11.37
CA GLU A 86 -9.88 -11.27 12.56
C GLU A 86 -10.78 -12.51 12.61
N ARG A 87 -12.05 -12.34 12.25
CA ARG A 87 -13.00 -13.46 12.24
C ARG A 87 -12.71 -14.49 11.16
N GLU A 88 -12.27 -14.05 9.98
CA GLU A 88 -12.08 -14.92 8.83
C GLU A 88 -10.66 -15.48 8.71
N SER A 89 -9.69 -14.84 9.36
CA SER A 89 -8.27 -15.19 9.23
C SER A 89 -7.65 -15.48 10.60
N SER A 90 -8.15 -16.50 11.28
CA SER A 90 -7.73 -16.86 12.64
C SER A 90 -6.26 -17.29 12.75
N ARG A 91 -5.62 -17.64 11.64
CA ARG A 91 -4.22 -18.12 11.61
C ARG A 91 -3.20 -17.01 11.40
N VAL A 92 -3.65 -15.79 11.14
CA VAL A 92 -2.78 -14.66 10.80
C VAL A 92 -2.96 -13.58 11.87
N ASN A 93 -1.84 -13.02 12.33
CA ASN A 93 -1.88 -11.86 13.21
C ASN A 93 -2.24 -10.62 12.40
N ILE A 94 -3.45 -10.13 12.59
CA ILE A 94 -3.91 -8.92 11.92
C ILE A 94 -3.25 -7.71 12.59
N PRO A 95 -2.66 -6.79 11.81
CA PRO A 95 -2.04 -5.59 12.37
C PRO A 95 -3.03 -4.75 13.17
N SER A 96 -2.52 -3.98 14.12
CA SER A 96 -3.36 -3.05 14.88
C SER A 96 -3.64 -1.79 14.09
N LEU A 97 -4.80 -1.20 14.34
CA LEU A 97 -5.14 0.13 13.84
C LEU A 97 -4.56 1.21 14.76
N PRO A 98 -4.41 2.44 14.26
CA PRO A 98 -4.14 3.57 15.14
C PRO A 98 -5.22 3.65 16.23
N GLY A 99 -4.81 3.99 17.43
CA GLY A 99 -5.73 4.06 18.56
C GLY A 99 -6.84 5.08 18.37
N LYS A 100 -7.96 4.85 19.06
CA LYS A 100 -9.05 5.82 19.10
C LYS A 100 -8.61 7.08 19.81
N VAL A 101 -8.95 8.22 19.25
CA VAL A 101 -8.70 9.54 19.85
C VAL A 101 -10.03 10.14 20.23
N PHE A 102 -10.19 10.48 21.52
CA PHE A 102 -11.44 11.03 22.03
C PHE A 102 -11.44 12.57 22.07
N THR A 103 -10.26 13.18 22.08
CA THR A 103 -10.10 14.63 22.11
C THR A 103 -9.27 15.08 20.92
N ASN A 104 -9.55 16.27 20.41
CA ASN A 104 -8.80 16.91 19.32
C ASN A 104 -8.71 16.04 18.03
N ARG A 105 -9.69 15.17 17.82
CA ARG A 105 -9.67 14.23 16.70
C ARG A 105 -9.79 14.87 15.31
N PHE A 106 -10.11 16.14 15.25
CA PHE A 106 -10.21 16.89 13.98
C PHE A 106 -9.05 17.86 13.77
N THR A 107 -8.01 17.79 14.59
CA THR A 107 -6.79 18.57 14.36
C THR A 107 -5.99 17.96 13.22
N ASP A 108 -5.25 18.79 12.50
CA ASP A 108 -4.45 18.33 11.37
C ASP A 108 -3.42 17.28 11.79
N GLU A 109 -2.85 17.41 12.98
CA GLU A 109 -1.87 16.46 13.51
C GLU A 109 -2.47 15.07 13.71
N VAL A 110 -3.66 15.00 14.30
CA VAL A 110 -4.36 13.75 14.55
C VAL A 110 -4.79 13.12 13.22
N ILE A 111 -5.33 13.91 12.31
CA ILE A 111 -5.78 13.45 10.99
C ILE A 111 -4.60 12.87 10.22
N GLU A 112 -3.45 13.54 10.20
CA GLU A 112 -2.26 13.08 9.48
C GLU A 112 -1.63 11.85 10.13
N SER A 113 -1.53 11.83 11.46
CA SER A 113 -1.04 10.67 12.19
C SER A 113 -1.91 9.44 11.94
N ARG A 114 -3.21 9.63 11.93
CA ARG A 114 -4.18 8.56 11.64
C ARG A 114 -4.07 8.10 10.19
N ARG A 115 -3.93 9.03 9.24
CA ARG A 115 -3.71 8.70 7.83
C ARG A 115 -2.50 7.78 7.65
N GLU A 116 -1.37 8.14 8.23
CA GLU A 116 -0.16 7.31 8.17
C GLU A 116 -0.37 5.93 8.78
N GLY A 117 -1.03 5.87 9.92
CA GLY A 117 -1.31 4.61 10.60
C GLY A 117 -2.27 3.72 9.80
N LEU A 118 -3.28 4.30 9.17
CA LEU A 118 -4.23 3.56 8.32
C LEU A 118 -3.55 3.04 7.06
N GLU A 119 -2.68 3.85 6.45
CA GLU A 119 -1.90 3.42 5.28
C GLU A 119 -0.99 2.25 5.63
N ARG A 120 -0.29 2.34 6.74
CA ARG A 120 0.58 1.26 7.22
C ARG A 120 -0.22 -0.02 7.49
N PHE A 121 -1.37 0.12 8.10
CA PHE A 121 -2.28 -1.00 8.36
C PHE A 121 -2.67 -1.72 7.06
N LEU A 122 -3.12 -0.97 6.05
CA LEU A 122 -3.52 -1.55 4.78
C LEU A 122 -2.35 -2.18 4.02
N GLN A 123 -1.19 -1.53 4.04
CA GLN A 123 0.02 -2.08 3.41
C GLN A 123 0.43 -3.41 4.04
N MET A 124 0.34 -3.53 5.35
CA MET A 124 0.63 -4.78 6.05
C MET A 124 -0.41 -5.86 5.74
N CYS A 125 -1.69 -5.50 5.67
CA CYS A 125 -2.76 -6.43 5.29
C CYS A 125 -2.56 -6.97 3.86
N VAL A 126 -2.19 -6.11 2.94
CA VAL A 126 -1.90 -6.50 1.55
C VAL A 126 -0.72 -7.45 1.48
N SER A 127 0.36 -7.15 2.22
CA SER A 127 1.53 -8.02 2.27
C SER A 127 1.18 -9.42 2.78
N LEU A 128 0.35 -9.51 3.81
CA LEU A 128 -0.12 -10.78 4.34
C LEU A 128 -0.97 -11.55 3.34
N LEU A 129 -1.85 -10.86 2.61
CA LEU A 129 -2.69 -11.48 1.58
C LEU A 129 -1.84 -12.03 0.42
N LEU A 130 -0.84 -11.29 -0.03
CA LEU A 130 0.04 -11.71 -1.12
C LEU A 130 0.90 -12.92 -0.73
N ILE A 131 1.33 -13.00 0.52
CA ILE A 131 2.08 -14.16 1.02
C ILE A 131 1.19 -15.40 1.06
N ASN A 132 -0.07 -15.27 1.43
CA ASN A 132 -0.99 -16.39 1.55
C ASN A 132 -1.52 -16.90 0.19
N VAL A 133 -1.46 -16.08 -0.84
CA VAL A 133 -1.91 -16.42 -2.19
C VAL A 133 -0.77 -17.04 -3.02
N ALA A 134 0.47 -16.89 -2.59
CA ALA A 134 1.63 -17.45 -3.28
C ALA A 134 1.81 -18.94 -3.06
#